data_ddab06e4706cc36bc1b66c268bcbe200
#
_entry.id   ddab06e4706cc36bc1b66c268bcbe200
#
_cell.length_a   1.000
_cell.length_b   1.000
_cell.length_c   1.000
_cell.angle_alpha   90.00
_cell.angle_beta   90.00
_cell.angle_gamma   90.00
#
_symmetry.space_group_name_H-M   'P 1'
#
loop_
_entity.id
_entity.type
_entity.pdbx_description
1 polymer ?
#
loop_
_entity_poly.entity_id
_entity_poly.type
_entity_poly.pdbx_seq_one_letter_code
_entity_poly.pdbx_strand_id
1 'polypeptide(L)'
;MTPTRTILLNLISGLSLSICIIFGVTYMSFKNANVFQDIKIEIINNPITGSSDIEFSMIGYKRYECNSTRIYGVAYAEDGSHSHKLDAFTRQYTRNVRPGEIVPNTWSMERPADMSVGGRYRVTMYGDFVCNHWVFKVPKTAEYSNILLIVKSVDNNTE
;
A
#
# COMPACT_ATOMS: atom_id res chain seq x y z
N MET A 1 45.94 -14.49 31.89
CA MET A 1 44.74 -13.65 31.85
C MET A 1 44.05 -13.81 33.21
N THR A 2 43.72 -12.72 33.88
CA THR A 2 43.03 -12.79 35.17
C THR A 2 41.58 -13.24 34.95
N PRO A 3 41.01 -14.14 35.78
CA PRO A 3 39.66 -14.69 35.61
C PRO A 3 38.57 -13.61 35.45
N THR A 4 38.76 -12.48 36.12
CA THR A 4 37.87 -11.32 36.05
C THR A 4 37.74 -10.73 34.64
N ARG A 5 38.84 -10.69 33.88
CA ARG A 5 38.84 -10.15 32.50
C ARG A 5 38.07 -11.04 31.53
N THR A 6 38.16 -12.37 31.70
CA THR A 6 37.43 -13.33 30.89
C THR A 6 35.93 -13.26 31.18
N ILE A 7 35.53 -13.14 32.44
CA ILE A 7 34.11 -12.99 32.80
C ILE A 7 33.54 -11.69 32.24
N LEU A 8 34.26 -10.58 32.31
CA LEU A 8 33.82 -9.29 31.79
C LEU A 8 33.63 -9.33 30.25
N LEU A 9 34.57 -9.96 29.52
CA LEU A 9 34.49 -10.13 28.06
C LEU A 9 33.28 -10.98 27.68
N ASN A 10 33.02 -12.06 28.40
CA ASN A 10 31.87 -12.92 28.13
C ASN A 10 30.53 -12.20 28.40
N LEU A 11 30.44 -11.38 29.43
CA LEU A 11 29.27 -10.57 29.73
C LEU A 11 29.01 -9.51 28.62
N ILE A 12 30.07 -8.81 28.20
CA ILE A 12 29.95 -7.81 27.11
C ILE A 12 29.52 -8.48 25.81
N SER A 13 30.12 -9.61 25.44
CA SER A 13 29.75 -10.32 24.20
C SER A 13 28.33 -10.88 24.24
N GLY A 14 27.91 -11.42 25.41
CA GLY A 14 26.54 -11.89 25.62
C GLY A 14 25.50 -10.75 25.52
N LEU A 15 25.81 -9.59 26.13
CA LEU A 15 24.95 -8.41 26.07
C LEU A 15 24.83 -7.89 24.61
N SER A 16 25.96 -7.80 23.92
CA SER A 16 25.97 -7.36 22.51
C SER A 16 25.16 -8.28 21.61
N LEU A 17 25.32 -9.60 21.78
CA LEU A 17 24.54 -10.58 21.00
C LEU A 17 23.04 -10.46 21.28
N SER A 18 22.64 -10.32 22.54
CA SER A 18 21.24 -10.13 22.93
C SER A 18 20.63 -8.88 22.31
N ILE A 19 21.37 -7.76 22.31
CA ILE A 19 20.94 -6.51 21.68
C ILE A 19 20.75 -6.73 20.17
N CYS A 20 21.69 -7.36 19.47
CA CYS A 20 21.59 -7.65 18.05
C CYS A 20 20.35 -8.51 17.71
N ILE A 21 20.08 -9.52 18.53
CA ILE A 21 18.90 -10.39 18.35
C ILE A 21 17.62 -9.57 18.54
N ILE A 22 17.51 -8.77 19.59
CA ILE A 22 16.32 -7.94 19.84
C ILE A 22 16.10 -6.97 18.67
N PHE A 23 17.13 -6.28 18.21
CA PHE A 23 17.03 -5.38 17.05
C PHE A 23 16.63 -6.12 15.79
N GLY A 24 17.22 -7.28 15.52
CA GLY A 24 16.90 -8.11 14.36
C GLY A 24 15.44 -8.56 14.37
N VAL A 25 14.96 -9.10 15.48
CA VAL A 25 13.56 -9.53 15.64
C VAL A 25 12.61 -8.35 15.52
N THR A 26 12.91 -7.21 16.14
CA THR A 26 12.09 -5.99 16.07
C THR A 26 12.02 -5.47 14.65
N TYR A 27 13.15 -5.42 13.95
CA TYR A 27 13.20 -5.01 12.55
C TYR A 27 12.34 -5.92 11.65
N MET A 28 12.48 -7.23 11.77
CA MET A 28 11.73 -8.20 10.96
C MET A 28 10.23 -8.15 11.25
N SER A 29 9.85 -8.05 12.51
CA SER A 29 8.45 -7.90 12.92
C SER A 29 7.84 -6.61 12.36
N PHE A 30 8.56 -5.50 12.44
CA PHE A 30 8.10 -4.22 11.90
C PHE A 30 8.05 -4.24 10.37
N LYS A 31 9.05 -4.84 9.69
CA LYS A 31 9.10 -4.98 8.24
C LYS A 31 7.89 -5.75 7.69
N ASN A 32 7.49 -6.82 8.37
CA ASN A 32 6.42 -7.71 7.93
C ASN A 32 5.01 -7.23 8.35
N ALA A 33 4.92 -6.25 9.24
CA ALA A 33 3.63 -5.74 9.69
C ALA A 33 2.98 -4.85 8.62
N ASN A 34 1.67 -4.98 8.43
CA ASN A 34 0.90 -4.15 7.49
C ASN A 34 0.89 -2.68 7.93
N VAL A 35 0.98 -1.77 6.94
CA VAL A 35 0.93 -0.31 7.18
C VAL A 35 -0.43 0.12 7.72
N PHE A 36 -1.48 -0.51 7.22
CA PHE A 36 -2.86 -0.23 7.59
C PHE A 36 -3.53 -1.49 8.13
N GLN A 37 -4.59 -1.29 8.90
CA GLN A 37 -5.47 -2.32 9.41
C GLN A 37 -6.90 -2.05 8.93
N ASP A 38 -7.69 -3.13 8.75
CA ASP A 38 -9.11 -3.09 8.38
C ASP A 38 -9.38 -2.21 7.14
N ILE A 39 -8.52 -2.38 6.12
CA ILE A 39 -8.66 -1.64 4.87
C ILE A 39 -9.84 -2.16 4.05
N LYS A 40 -10.65 -1.21 3.60
CA LYS A 40 -11.66 -1.39 2.58
C LYS A 40 -11.37 -0.41 1.44
N ILE A 41 -11.19 -0.94 0.23
CA ILE A 41 -11.01 -0.15 -0.98
C ILE A 41 -12.16 -0.47 -1.93
N GLU A 42 -12.80 0.56 -2.44
CA GLU A 42 -13.91 0.45 -3.39
C GLU A 42 -13.72 1.42 -4.54
N ILE A 43 -14.22 1.07 -5.72
CA ILE A 43 -14.33 2.00 -6.85
C ILE A 43 -15.68 2.68 -6.72
N ILE A 44 -15.67 4.03 -6.60
CA ILE A 44 -16.88 4.83 -6.32
C ILE A 44 -17.77 4.88 -7.56
N ASN A 45 -17.15 5.11 -8.72
CA ASN A 45 -17.84 5.28 -10.01
C ASN A 45 -17.91 3.99 -10.85
N ASN A 46 -18.09 2.84 -10.20
CA ASN A 46 -18.20 1.56 -10.88
C ASN A 46 -19.68 1.24 -11.20
N PRO A 47 -20.06 0.97 -12.44
CA PRO A 47 -19.22 0.88 -13.65
C PRO A 47 -18.79 2.25 -14.18
N ILE A 48 -17.54 2.33 -14.67
CA ILE A 48 -17.04 3.54 -15.33
C ILE A 48 -17.56 3.63 -16.78
N THR A 49 -17.84 4.86 -17.22
CA THR A 49 -18.36 5.12 -18.56
C THR A 49 -17.47 6.13 -19.30
N GLY A 50 -17.38 5.98 -20.61
CA GLY A 50 -16.64 6.92 -21.46
C GLY A 50 -15.15 7.00 -21.11
N SER A 51 -14.63 8.22 -21.06
CA SER A 51 -13.23 8.55 -20.73
C SER A 51 -13.05 8.95 -19.26
N SER A 52 -14.00 8.62 -18.39
CA SER A 52 -13.93 9.00 -16.99
C SER A 52 -12.76 8.32 -16.28
N ASP A 53 -12.10 9.07 -15.41
CA ASP A 53 -11.11 8.54 -14.50
C ASP A 53 -11.74 7.50 -13.55
N ILE A 54 -10.90 6.61 -13.02
CA ILE A 54 -11.31 5.60 -12.06
C ILE A 54 -11.20 6.23 -10.67
N GLU A 55 -12.33 6.38 -9.99
CA GLU A 55 -12.37 6.96 -8.65
C GLU A 55 -12.39 5.88 -7.57
N PHE A 56 -11.45 5.97 -6.65
CA PHE A 56 -11.30 5.03 -5.53
C PHE A 56 -11.64 5.71 -4.20
N SER A 57 -12.27 4.95 -3.32
CA SER A 57 -12.39 5.26 -1.90
C SER A 57 -11.63 4.25 -1.08
N MET A 58 -10.89 4.70 -0.10
CA MET A 58 -10.22 3.87 0.89
C MET A 58 -10.62 4.27 2.29
N ILE A 59 -10.97 3.30 3.11
CA ILE A 59 -11.20 3.46 4.54
C ILE A 59 -10.31 2.45 5.26
N GLY A 60 -9.59 2.87 6.29
CA GLY A 60 -8.74 1.98 7.08
C GLY A 60 -8.07 2.72 8.22
N TYR A 61 -7.48 1.97 9.14
CA TYR A 61 -6.71 2.53 10.25
C TYR A 61 -5.22 2.50 9.94
N LYS A 62 -4.57 3.65 10.07
CA LYS A 62 -3.12 3.73 9.95
C LYS A 62 -2.46 3.19 11.21
N ARG A 63 -1.60 2.17 11.08
CA ARG A 63 -0.92 1.54 12.23
C ARG A 63 0.37 2.23 12.62
N TYR A 64 1.09 2.78 11.65
CA TYR A 64 2.43 3.32 11.82
C TYR A 64 2.56 4.70 11.22
N GLU A 65 3.52 5.46 11.69
CA GLU A 65 3.91 6.72 11.07
C GLU A 65 4.66 6.44 9.77
N CYS A 66 3.91 6.45 8.66
CA CYS A 66 4.43 6.19 7.34
C CYS A 66 4.09 7.34 6.40
N ASN A 67 5.03 7.67 5.52
CA ASN A 67 4.80 8.58 4.40
C ASN A 67 4.63 7.76 3.13
N SER A 68 3.57 8.02 2.39
CA SER A 68 3.40 7.43 1.06
C SER A 68 4.40 8.06 0.09
N THR A 69 5.08 7.22 -0.66
CA THR A 69 6.01 7.66 -1.72
C THR A 69 5.40 7.47 -3.09
N ARG A 70 4.55 6.45 -3.25
CA ARG A 70 3.88 6.14 -4.50
C ARG A 70 2.62 5.32 -4.24
N ILE A 71 1.59 5.55 -5.06
CA ILE A 71 0.42 4.67 -5.16
C ILE A 71 0.17 4.41 -6.63
N TYR A 72 -0.06 3.15 -6.96
CA TYR A 72 -0.35 2.70 -8.30
C TYR A 72 -1.23 1.47 -8.25
N GLY A 73 -1.85 1.14 -9.37
CA GLY A 73 -2.64 -0.06 -9.54
C GLY A 73 -2.24 -0.83 -10.78
N VAL A 74 -2.67 -2.08 -10.83
CA VAL A 74 -2.62 -2.89 -12.05
C VAL A 74 -4.00 -3.49 -12.24
N ALA A 75 -4.62 -3.20 -13.40
CA ALA A 75 -5.89 -3.78 -13.80
C ALA A 75 -5.62 -4.97 -14.73
N TYR A 76 -6.00 -6.16 -14.31
CA TYR A 76 -5.90 -7.39 -15.09
C TYR A 76 -7.24 -7.70 -15.71
N ALA A 77 -7.30 -7.89 -17.02
CA ALA A 77 -8.50 -8.38 -17.69
C ALA A 77 -8.92 -9.74 -17.13
N GLU A 78 -10.21 -9.97 -16.91
CA GLU A 78 -10.71 -11.25 -16.35
C GLU A 78 -10.36 -12.46 -17.21
N ASP A 79 -10.24 -12.27 -18.53
CA ASP A 79 -9.81 -13.32 -19.47
C ASP A 79 -8.30 -13.56 -19.49
N GLY A 80 -7.53 -12.79 -18.73
CA GLY A 80 -6.08 -12.91 -18.64
C GLY A 80 -5.32 -12.40 -19.87
N SER A 81 -6.00 -11.80 -20.84
CA SER A 81 -5.42 -11.40 -22.14
C SER A 81 -4.38 -10.29 -22.01
N HIS A 82 -4.59 -9.35 -21.08
CA HIS A 82 -3.74 -8.17 -20.92
C HIS A 82 -3.87 -7.54 -19.53
N SER A 83 -2.97 -6.61 -19.24
CA SER A 83 -3.01 -5.82 -18.01
C SER A 83 -2.67 -4.36 -18.30
N HIS A 84 -3.25 -3.46 -17.53
CA HIS A 84 -3.00 -2.03 -17.62
C HIS A 84 -2.45 -1.51 -16.31
N LYS A 85 -1.42 -0.68 -16.40
CA LYS A 85 -0.89 0.02 -15.24
C LYS A 85 -1.70 1.28 -15.00
N LEU A 86 -2.09 1.49 -13.75
CA LEU A 86 -2.82 2.65 -13.27
C LEU A 86 -1.90 3.44 -12.33
N ASP A 87 -1.57 4.67 -12.70
CA ASP A 87 -0.78 5.55 -11.85
C ASP A 87 -1.72 6.58 -11.18
N ALA A 88 -1.63 6.70 -9.86
CA ALA A 88 -2.43 7.66 -9.12
C ALA A 88 -1.93 9.08 -9.31
N PHE A 89 -2.85 10.02 -9.51
CA PHE A 89 -2.54 11.43 -9.43
C PHE A 89 -2.16 11.81 -7.99
N THR A 90 -0.91 12.13 -7.77
CA THR A 90 -0.27 12.33 -6.47
C THR A 90 -0.79 13.55 -5.68
N ARG A 91 -1.74 14.33 -6.21
CA ARG A 91 -2.14 15.62 -5.62
C ARG A 91 -2.94 15.56 -4.31
N GLN A 92 -3.44 14.39 -3.90
CA GLN A 92 -4.35 14.31 -2.73
C GLN A 92 -3.74 13.65 -1.48
N TYR A 93 -2.50 13.18 -1.53
CA TYR A 93 -1.87 12.40 -0.45
C TYR A 93 -1.20 13.21 0.66
N THR A 94 -1.36 14.51 0.71
CA THR A 94 -0.64 15.40 1.64
C THR A 94 -1.21 15.47 3.05
N ARG A 95 -2.28 14.73 3.36
CA ARG A 95 -2.78 14.72 4.73
C ARG A 95 -1.99 13.72 5.58
N ASN A 96 -1.15 14.23 6.45
CA ASN A 96 -0.49 13.44 7.50
C ASN A 96 -1.53 12.88 8.48
N VAL A 97 -2.09 11.72 8.16
CA VAL A 97 -2.95 10.97 9.07
C VAL A 97 -2.07 10.35 10.14
N ARG A 98 -2.39 10.57 11.41
CA ARG A 98 -1.63 10.01 12.53
C ARG A 98 -1.90 8.52 12.70
N PRO A 99 -0.98 7.76 13.30
CA PRO A 99 -1.25 6.39 13.71
C PRO A 99 -2.49 6.32 14.61
N GLY A 100 -3.36 5.35 14.35
CA GLY A 100 -4.63 5.17 15.07
C GLY A 100 -5.81 5.98 14.50
N GLU A 101 -5.58 6.88 13.55
CA GLU A 101 -6.67 7.61 12.89
C GLU A 101 -7.20 6.83 11.68
N ILE A 102 -8.50 7.01 11.44
CA ILE A 102 -9.15 6.52 10.22
C ILE A 102 -8.64 7.37 9.04
N VAL A 103 -8.30 6.69 7.96
CA VAL A 103 -7.95 7.32 6.69
C VAL A 103 -9.15 7.27 5.76
N PRO A 104 -10.05 8.27 5.76
CA PRO A 104 -10.96 8.43 4.66
C PRO A 104 -10.19 9.09 3.52
N ASN A 105 -9.94 8.39 2.46
CA ASN A 105 -9.20 8.94 1.32
C ASN A 105 -9.89 8.57 0.02
N THR A 106 -10.12 9.57 -0.82
CA THR A 106 -10.56 9.39 -2.19
C THR A 106 -9.47 9.86 -3.12
N TRP A 107 -9.23 9.13 -4.19
CA TRP A 107 -8.28 9.51 -5.23
C TRP A 107 -8.76 9.02 -6.57
N SER A 108 -8.25 9.64 -7.62
CA SER A 108 -8.54 9.22 -8.98
C SER A 108 -7.28 8.75 -9.70
N MET A 109 -7.48 7.83 -10.62
CA MET A 109 -6.46 7.32 -11.51
C MET A 109 -6.96 7.48 -12.93
N GLU A 110 -6.08 7.94 -13.81
CA GLU A 110 -6.39 8.04 -15.23
C GLU A 110 -6.70 6.65 -15.80
N ARG A 111 -7.81 6.55 -16.53
CA ARG A 111 -8.13 5.34 -17.23
C ARG A 111 -7.23 5.22 -18.47
N PRO A 112 -6.50 4.10 -18.65
CA PRO A 112 -5.76 3.85 -19.87
C PRO A 112 -6.65 3.88 -21.11
N ALA A 113 -6.23 4.59 -22.14
CA ALA A 113 -7.03 4.77 -23.36
C ALA A 113 -7.30 3.44 -24.12
N ASP A 114 -6.42 2.47 -23.92
CA ASP A 114 -6.51 1.12 -24.52
C ASP A 114 -7.33 0.13 -23.67
N MET A 115 -7.89 0.58 -22.53
CA MET A 115 -8.79 -0.25 -21.73
C MET A 115 -10.12 -0.43 -22.45
N SER A 116 -10.43 -1.66 -22.83
CA SER A 116 -11.57 -1.97 -23.70
C SER A 116 -12.92 -1.64 -23.04
N VAL A 117 -13.80 -1.10 -23.86
CA VAL A 117 -15.22 -0.90 -23.50
C VAL A 117 -15.91 -2.26 -23.41
N GLY A 118 -16.74 -2.46 -22.38
CA GLY A 118 -17.37 -3.74 -22.08
C GLY A 118 -16.47 -4.68 -21.27
N GLY A 119 -15.22 -4.30 -21.02
CA GLY A 119 -14.26 -5.12 -20.27
C GLY A 119 -14.55 -5.19 -18.77
N ARG A 120 -14.16 -6.32 -18.18
CA ARG A 120 -14.16 -6.55 -16.74
C ARG A 120 -12.71 -6.77 -16.32
N TYR A 121 -12.31 -6.08 -15.27
CA TYR A 121 -10.94 -6.07 -14.79
C TYR A 121 -10.88 -6.34 -13.29
N ARG A 122 -9.87 -7.08 -12.86
CA ARG A 122 -9.49 -7.17 -11.45
C ARG A 122 -8.37 -6.20 -11.18
N VAL A 123 -8.61 -5.25 -10.31
CA VAL A 123 -7.62 -4.24 -9.94
C VAL A 123 -6.90 -4.67 -8.66
N THR A 124 -5.58 -4.65 -8.71
CA THR A 124 -4.72 -4.76 -7.54
C THR A 124 -4.04 -3.41 -7.33
N MET A 125 -4.22 -2.86 -6.13
CA MET A 125 -3.63 -1.59 -5.74
C MET A 125 -2.37 -1.83 -4.93
N TYR A 126 -1.34 -1.02 -5.19
CA TYR A 126 -0.08 -1.03 -4.47
C TYR A 126 0.20 0.35 -3.89
N GLY A 127 0.70 0.37 -2.68
CA GLY A 127 1.18 1.59 -2.04
C GLY A 127 2.59 1.39 -1.51
N ASP A 128 3.52 2.22 -1.96
CA ASP A 128 4.87 2.26 -1.42
C ASP A 128 4.96 3.32 -0.33
N PHE A 129 5.52 2.94 0.80
CA PHE A 129 5.60 3.76 2.01
C PHE A 129 7.01 3.72 2.59
N VAL A 130 7.39 4.80 3.24
CA VAL A 130 8.54 4.81 4.16
C VAL A 130 8.00 5.02 5.56
N CYS A 131 8.12 4.00 6.40
CA CYS A 131 7.61 4.00 7.77
C CYS A 131 8.71 4.29 8.77
N ASN A 132 8.43 5.17 9.72
CA ASN A 132 9.35 5.52 10.78
C ASN A 132 9.17 4.53 11.94
N HIS A 133 10.29 3.97 12.36
CA HIS A 133 10.45 3.33 13.67
C HIS A 133 11.40 4.19 14.50
N TRP A 134 11.32 4.09 15.82
CA TRP A 134 12.15 4.92 16.72
C TRP A 134 13.67 4.85 16.45
N VAL A 135 14.15 3.77 15.80
CA VAL A 135 15.59 3.58 15.48
C VAL A 135 15.87 3.60 13.98
N PHE A 136 14.92 3.22 13.13
CA PHE A 136 15.17 3.02 11.69
C PHE A 136 13.97 3.40 10.83
N LYS A 137 14.23 3.68 9.54
CA LYS A 137 13.22 3.85 8.51
C LYS A 137 13.14 2.58 7.68
N VAL A 138 11.93 2.09 7.44
CA VAL A 138 11.70 0.86 6.68
C VAL A 138 10.82 1.15 5.48
N PRO A 139 11.28 0.85 4.26
CA PRO A 139 10.40 0.84 3.11
C PRO A 139 9.42 -0.33 3.23
N LYS A 140 8.17 -0.08 2.89
CA LYS A 140 7.08 -1.06 2.88
C LYS A 140 6.26 -0.91 1.62
N THR A 141 5.83 -2.03 1.06
CA THR A 141 4.80 -2.06 0.02
C THR A 141 3.56 -2.71 0.60
N ALA A 142 2.43 -2.05 0.49
CA ALA A 142 1.13 -2.61 0.81
C ALA A 142 0.43 -2.98 -0.50
N GLU A 143 -0.21 -4.15 -0.51
CA GLU A 143 -0.95 -4.67 -1.65
C GLU A 143 -2.41 -4.89 -1.25
N TYR A 144 -3.31 -4.47 -2.13
CA TYR A 144 -4.76 -4.61 -1.98
C TYR A 144 -5.33 -5.17 -3.27
N SER A 145 -5.74 -6.42 -3.27
CA SER A 145 -6.20 -7.16 -4.45
C SER A 145 -7.71 -7.38 -4.50
N ASN A 146 -8.20 -7.83 -5.66
CA ASN A 146 -9.58 -8.24 -5.92
C ASN A 146 -10.64 -7.12 -5.98
N ILE A 147 -10.28 -5.92 -6.38
CA ILE A 147 -11.24 -4.85 -6.66
C ILE A 147 -11.77 -5.07 -8.09
N LEU A 148 -13.08 -5.27 -8.23
CA LEU A 148 -13.71 -5.44 -9.55
C LEU A 148 -13.99 -4.08 -10.19
N LEU A 149 -13.51 -3.88 -11.40
CA LEU A 149 -13.77 -2.72 -12.24
C LEU A 149 -14.53 -3.15 -13.51
N ILE A 150 -15.61 -2.46 -13.82
CA ILE A 150 -16.42 -2.69 -15.04
C ILE A 150 -16.37 -1.42 -15.89
N VAL A 151 -16.02 -1.57 -17.17
CA VAL A 151 -16.00 -0.48 -18.16
C VAL A 151 -17.21 -0.64 -19.05
N LYS A 152 -18.12 0.31 -19.06
CA LYS A 152 -19.30 0.30 -19.93
C LYS A 152 -19.15 1.25 -21.13
N SER A 153 -19.85 0.93 -22.20
CA SER A 153 -20.11 1.87 -23.28
C SER A 153 -20.93 3.06 -22.77
N VAL A 154 -20.65 4.22 -23.28
CA VAL A 154 -21.63 5.33 -23.19
C VAL A 154 -22.75 4.96 -24.15
N ASP A 155 -23.88 4.51 -23.62
CA ASP A 155 -25.08 4.37 -24.44
C ASP A 155 -25.52 5.78 -24.90
N ASN A 156 -25.25 6.10 -26.16
CA ASN A 156 -25.74 7.31 -26.79
C ASN A 156 -27.26 7.17 -27.12
N ASN A 157 -28.03 6.68 -26.18
CA ASN A 157 -29.48 6.70 -26.25
C ASN A 157 -30.00 7.92 -25.53
N THR A 158 -29.85 9.08 -26.13
CA THR A 158 -30.70 10.24 -25.91
C THR A 158 -31.62 10.37 -27.10
N GLU A 159 -32.79 9.75 -27.04
CA GLU A 159 -33.98 10.24 -27.72
C GLU A 159 -34.67 11.28 -26.85
#